data_b531ba4b0ea0de75ca92e1b86f913a86
#
_entry.id   b531ba4b0ea0de75ca92e1b86f913a86
#
_cell.length_a   1.000
_cell.length_b   1.000
_cell.length_c   1.000
_cell.angle_alpha   90.00
_cell.angle_beta   90.00
_cell.angle_gamma   90.00
#
_symmetry.space_group_name_H-M   'P 1'
#
loop_
_entity.id
_entity.type
_entity.pdbx_description
1 polymer ?
#
loop_
_entity_poly.entity_id
_entity_poly.type
_entity_poly.pdbx_seq_one_letter_code
_entity_poly.pdbx_strand_id
1 'polypeptide(L)'
;GSLFAGAEEAPGETIIFDGRKFKTYRGMGSLGAMQEGSKDRYFQDVEDDIKKLVPEGIEGRVPYKGTLAEVMVQYTGGLRAGMGYCGAATVTELQDKAQFVQITNAGMIESHPHNIAITKESPNYSRG
;
A
#
# COMPACT_ATOMS: atom_id res chain seq x y z
N GLY A 1 4.62 -0.11 4.37
CA GLY A 1 5.48 0.01 3.17
C GLY A 1 4.69 0.14 1.88
N SER A 2 3.68 -0.70 1.68
CA SER A 2 2.90 -0.67 0.42
C SER A 2 2.14 0.64 0.18
N LEU A 3 1.84 1.39 1.22
CA LEU A 3 1.09 2.65 1.12
C LEU A 3 1.77 3.66 0.19
N PHE A 4 3.09 3.76 0.26
CA PHE A 4 3.89 4.70 -0.53
C PHE A 4 4.73 4.02 -1.61
N ALA A 5 4.70 2.70 -1.71
CA ALA A 5 5.54 1.97 -2.64
C ALA A 5 5.27 2.31 -4.11
N GLY A 6 4.06 2.75 -4.43
CA GLY A 6 3.67 3.18 -5.79
C GLY A 6 4.07 4.61 -6.14
N ALA A 7 4.60 5.39 -5.19
CA ALA A 7 5.05 6.74 -5.45
C ALA A 7 6.32 6.75 -6.31
N GLU A 8 6.47 7.76 -7.16
CA GLU A 8 7.64 7.90 -8.04
C GLU A 8 8.96 7.90 -7.26
N GLU A 9 8.98 8.55 -6.10
CA GLU A 9 10.17 8.69 -5.25
C GLU A 9 10.48 7.43 -4.44
N ALA A 10 9.60 6.42 -4.44
CA ALA A 10 9.89 5.15 -3.79
C ALA A 10 11.07 4.44 -4.47
N PRO A 11 11.88 3.68 -3.72
CA PRO A 11 13.13 3.12 -4.24
C PRO A 11 12.94 2.00 -5.28
N GLY A 12 11.76 1.44 -5.42
CA GLY A 12 11.50 0.39 -6.40
C GLY A 12 11.61 0.91 -7.84
N GLU A 13 11.95 0.01 -8.75
CA GLU A 13 12.00 0.34 -10.18
C GLU A 13 10.60 0.51 -10.76
N THR A 14 10.46 1.44 -11.71
CA THR A 14 9.23 1.59 -12.49
C THR A 14 9.28 0.59 -13.64
N ILE A 15 8.26 -0.25 -13.73
CA ILE A 15 8.14 -1.25 -14.80
C ILE A 15 6.81 -1.08 -15.54
N ILE A 16 6.77 -1.51 -16.79
CA ILE A 16 5.56 -1.55 -17.58
C ILE A 16 5.17 -3.02 -17.77
N PHE A 17 3.94 -3.34 -17.39
CA PHE A 17 3.37 -4.67 -17.55
C PHE A 17 1.94 -4.53 -18.04
N ASP A 18 1.59 -5.22 -19.11
CA ASP A 18 0.26 -5.16 -19.72
C ASP A 18 -0.21 -3.72 -20.05
N GLY A 19 0.72 -2.87 -20.52
CA GLY A 19 0.44 -1.47 -20.84
C GLY A 19 0.23 -0.56 -19.65
N ARG A 20 0.46 -1.02 -18.44
CA ARG A 20 0.32 -0.26 -17.18
C ARG A 20 1.66 -0.09 -16.49
N LYS A 21 1.82 1.03 -15.79
CA LYS A 21 2.99 1.30 -14.96
C LYS A 21 2.81 0.68 -13.58
N PHE A 22 3.86 0.04 -13.11
CA PHE A 22 3.97 -0.50 -11.77
C PHE A 22 5.31 -0.11 -11.16
N LYS A 23 5.40 -0.16 -9.84
CA LYS A 23 6.66 -0.07 -9.11
C LYS A 23 6.95 -1.43 -8.47
N THR A 24 8.20 -1.85 -8.53
CA THR A 24 8.62 -3.06 -7.82
C THR A 24 8.54 -2.83 -6.31
N TYR A 25 8.10 -3.85 -5.59
CA TYR A 25 7.95 -3.82 -4.15
C TYR A 25 8.44 -5.12 -3.56
N ARG A 26 9.16 -5.03 -2.46
CA ARG A 26 9.61 -6.21 -1.73
C ARG A 26 9.62 -5.96 -0.23
N GLY A 27 9.32 -7.01 0.55
CA GLY A 27 9.46 -6.98 1.99
C GLY A 27 10.93 -7.01 2.41
N MET A 28 11.23 -6.51 3.59
CA MET A 28 12.59 -6.46 4.12
C MET A 28 13.22 -7.85 4.25
N GLY A 29 12.42 -8.87 4.53
CA GLY A 29 12.86 -10.24 4.62
C GLY A 29 12.85 -11.02 3.30
N SER A 30 12.59 -10.36 2.15
CA SER A 30 12.71 -11.01 0.84
C SER A 30 14.15 -11.29 0.49
N LEU A 31 14.39 -12.30 -0.36
CA LEU A 31 15.74 -12.68 -0.76
C LEU A 31 16.50 -11.52 -1.41
N GLY A 32 15.85 -10.77 -2.31
CA GLY A 32 16.48 -9.63 -2.97
C GLY A 32 16.85 -8.51 -2.00
N ALA A 33 15.98 -8.20 -1.04
CA ALA A 33 16.25 -7.18 -0.02
C ALA A 33 17.40 -7.61 0.91
N MET A 34 17.45 -8.87 1.30
CA MET A 34 18.53 -9.43 2.12
C MET A 34 19.87 -9.37 1.39
N GLN A 35 19.88 -9.61 0.09
CA GLN A 35 21.10 -9.55 -0.73
C GLN A 35 21.65 -8.12 -0.86
N GLU A 36 20.80 -7.09 -0.88
CA GLU A 36 21.21 -5.71 -1.14
C GLU A 36 21.58 -4.91 0.10
N GLY A 37 21.24 -5.36 1.29
CA GLY A 37 21.63 -4.59 2.45
C GLY A 37 20.83 -4.79 3.70
N SER A 38 19.70 -5.48 3.67
CA SER A 38 18.95 -5.79 4.88
C SER A 38 19.64 -6.79 5.79
N LYS A 39 20.75 -7.36 5.35
CA LYS A 39 21.55 -8.32 6.10
C LYS A 39 21.91 -7.80 7.49
N ASP A 40 22.38 -6.57 7.57
CA ASP A 40 22.77 -5.95 8.84
C ASP A 40 21.60 -5.86 9.80
N ARG A 41 20.41 -5.60 9.27
CA ARG A 41 19.19 -5.51 10.05
C ARG A 41 18.78 -6.86 10.64
N TYR A 42 19.14 -7.95 9.98
CA TYR A 42 18.88 -9.33 10.43
C TYR A 42 20.09 -9.96 11.12
N PHE A 43 21.15 -9.18 11.37
CA PHE A 43 22.39 -9.63 12.00
C PHE A 43 23.05 -10.80 11.27
N GLN A 44 23.00 -10.79 9.95
CA GLN A 44 23.60 -11.83 9.12
C GLN A 44 24.94 -11.34 8.56
N ASP A 45 25.97 -12.14 8.73
CA ASP A 45 27.28 -11.85 8.20
C ASP A 45 27.29 -11.91 6.67
N VAL A 46 28.08 -11.01 6.05
CA VAL A 46 28.24 -10.93 4.60
C VAL A 46 28.81 -12.25 4.04
N GLU A 47 29.58 -12.95 4.85
CA GLU A 47 30.18 -14.23 4.50
C GLU A 47 29.21 -15.41 4.63
N ASP A 48 28.11 -15.20 5.35
CA ASP A 48 27.08 -16.22 5.38
C ASP A 48 26.52 -16.37 3.98
N ASP A 49 26.69 -17.54 3.47
CA ASP A 49 26.23 -17.90 2.15
C ASP A 49 24.75 -17.48 1.99
N ILE A 50 24.49 -16.62 0.99
CA ILE A 50 23.14 -16.17 0.64
C ILE A 50 22.15 -17.33 0.59
N LYS A 51 22.64 -18.53 0.25
CA LYS A 51 21.84 -19.76 0.25
C LYS A 51 21.30 -20.17 1.63
N LYS A 52 21.87 -19.63 2.71
CA LYS A 52 21.40 -19.89 4.07
C LYS A 52 20.35 -18.90 4.54
N LEU A 53 20.11 -17.81 3.80
CA LEU A 53 19.08 -16.82 4.12
C LEU A 53 17.70 -17.42 3.88
N VAL A 54 16.84 -17.28 4.88
CA VAL A 54 15.44 -17.66 4.77
C VAL A 54 14.62 -16.42 4.48
N PRO A 55 14.09 -16.27 3.27
CA PRO A 55 13.28 -15.10 2.94
C PRO A 55 11.94 -15.14 3.69
N GLU A 56 11.65 -14.10 4.45
CA GLU A 56 10.40 -13.94 5.19
C GLU A 56 9.43 -13.01 4.51
N GLY A 57 9.91 -12.17 3.59
CA GLY A 57 9.10 -11.23 2.84
C GLY A 57 8.86 -11.67 1.41
N ILE A 58 7.92 -11.01 0.76
CA ILE A 58 7.57 -11.24 -0.64
C ILE A 58 8.20 -10.19 -1.55
N GLU A 59 8.37 -10.56 -2.81
CA GLU A 59 8.68 -9.65 -3.90
C GLU A 59 7.49 -9.56 -4.84
N GLY A 60 7.18 -8.35 -5.31
CA GLY A 60 6.03 -8.15 -6.17
C GLY A 60 6.06 -6.79 -6.82
N ARG A 61 4.91 -6.35 -7.27
CA ARG A 61 4.71 -5.04 -7.85
C ARG A 61 3.44 -4.39 -7.31
N VAL A 62 3.46 -3.06 -7.26
CA VAL A 62 2.29 -2.26 -6.92
C VAL A 62 2.00 -1.27 -8.05
N PRO A 63 0.75 -0.86 -8.25
CA PRO A 63 0.42 0.14 -9.25
C PRO A 63 1.19 1.44 -9.01
N TYR A 64 1.69 2.04 -10.08
CA TYR A 64 2.28 3.38 -10.03
C TYR A 64 1.19 4.41 -9.70
N LYS A 65 1.46 5.27 -8.72
CA LYS A 65 0.46 6.23 -8.20
C LYS A 65 0.81 7.70 -8.47
N GLY A 66 1.91 7.97 -9.14
CA GLY A 66 2.38 9.33 -9.38
C GLY A 66 3.39 9.81 -8.34
N THR A 67 3.57 11.11 -8.25
CA THR A 67 4.51 11.70 -7.29
C THR A 67 4.03 11.54 -5.85
N LEU A 68 4.96 11.60 -4.90
CA LEU A 68 4.61 11.58 -3.48
C LEU A 68 3.64 12.70 -3.10
N ALA A 69 3.83 13.90 -3.68
CA ALA A 69 2.92 15.02 -3.45
C ALA A 69 1.49 14.69 -3.86
N GLU A 70 1.30 14.09 -5.03
CA GLU A 70 -0.02 13.65 -5.52
C GLU A 70 -0.61 12.58 -4.62
N VAL A 71 0.20 11.61 -4.20
CA VAL A 71 -0.22 10.55 -3.28
C VAL A 71 -0.67 11.13 -1.94
N MET A 72 0.07 12.09 -1.39
CA MET A 72 -0.29 12.76 -0.13
C MET A 72 -1.60 13.55 -0.23
N VAL A 73 -1.83 14.23 -1.36
CA VAL A 73 -3.12 14.93 -1.59
C VAL A 73 -4.29 13.95 -1.56
N GLN A 74 -4.14 12.77 -2.16
CA GLN A 74 -5.17 11.75 -2.15
C GLN A 74 -5.44 11.21 -0.73
N TYR A 75 -4.39 10.91 0.02
CA TYR A 75 -4.55 10.38 1.38
C TYR A 75 -5.12 11.40 2.35
N THR A 76 -4.65 12.64 2.31
CA THR A 76 -5.20 13.70 3.16
C THR A 76 -6.62 14.04 2.78
N GLY A 77 -6.96 14.03 1.49
CA GLY A 77 -8.32 14.19 1.02
C GLY A 77 -9.25 13.09 1.54
N GLY A 78 -8.80 11.84 1.48
CA GLY A 78 -9.53 10.70 2.04
C GLY A 78 -9.74 10.81 3.55
N LEU A 79 -8.70 11.21 4.28
CA LEU A 79 -8.80 11.44 5.72
C LEU A 79 -9.83 12.53 6.05
N ARG A 80 -9.77 13.67 5.35
CA ARG A 80 -10.72 14.77 5.55
C ARG A 80 -12.15 14.35 5.26
N ALA A 81 -12.36 13.59 4.19
CA ALA A 81 -13.68 13.05 3.86
C ALA A 81 -14.20 12.14 4.98
N GLY A 82 -13.36 11.22 5.47
CA GLY A 82 -13.68 10.34 6.59
C GLY A 82 -14.01 11.11 7.86
N MET A 83 -13.24 12.15 8.17
CA MET A 83 -13.52 13.05 9.30
C MET A 83 -14.88 13.73 9.16
N GLY A 84 -15.20 14.17 7.95
CA GLY A 84 -16.52 14.76 7.67
C GLY A 84 -17.66 13.78 7.91
N TYR A 85 -17.53 12.55 7.45
CA TYR A 85 -18.52 11.49 7.69
C TYR A 85 -18.69 11.17 9.17
N CYS A 86 -17.62 11.21 9.95
CA CYS A 86 -17.66 10.93 11.38
C CYS A 86 -18.01 12.16 12.24
N GLY A 87 -18.19 13.33 11.63
CA GLY A 87 -18.46 14.57 12.36
C GLY A 87 -17.30 15.06 13.21
N ALA A 88 -16.06 14.73 12.83
CA ALA A 88 -14.84 15.09 13.55
C ALA A 88 -14.16 16.30 12.89
N ALA A 89 -13.93 17.37 13.64
CA ALA A 89 -13.24 18.56 13.15
C ALA A 89 -11.72 18.44 13.26
N THR A 90 -11.21 17.55 14.12
CA THR A 90 -9.79 17.31 14.33
C THR A 90 -9.49 15.82 14.32
N VAL A 91 -8.22 15.46 14.14
CA VAL A 91 -7.78 14.04 14.21
C VAL A 91 -8.04 13.47 15.60
N THR A 92 -7.83 14.27 16.65
CA THR A 92 -8.11 13.84 18.02
C THR A 92 -9.61 13.53 18.21
N GLU A 93 -10.48 14.38 17.69
CA GLU A 93 -11.92 14.11 17.73
C GLU A 93 -12.28 12.84 16.94
N LEU A 94 -11.65 12.59 15.80
CA LEU A 94 -11.86 11.37 15.05
C LEU A 94 -11.49 10.14 15.88
N GLN A 95 -10.34 10.18 16.56
CA GLN A 95 -9.91 9.10 17.44
C GLN A 95 -10.88 8.85 18.60
N ASP A 96 -11.44 9.90 19.16
CA ASP A 96 -12.37 9.81 20.29
C ASP A 96 -13.79 9.40 19.89
N LYS A 97 -14.27 9.90 18.74
CA LYS A 97 -15.65 9.70 18.29
C LYS A 97 -15.84 8.51 17.37
N ALA A 98 -14.79 8.05 16.68
CA ALA A 98 -14.91 6.96 15.72
C ALA A 98 -15.38 5.68 16.41
N GLN A 99 -16.34 5.02 15.79
CA GLN A 99 -16.85 3.73 16.24
C GLN A 99 -16.63 2.70 15.17
N PHE A 100 -16.04 1.58 15.54
CA PHE A 100 -15.85 0.46 14.62
C PHE A 100 -17.09 -0.43 14.64
N VAL A 101 -17.48 -0.88 13.46
CA VAL A 101 -18.54 -1.87 13.32
C VAL A 101 -17.97 -3.13 12.67
N GLN A 102 -18.41 -4.27 13.15
CA GLN A 102 -18.06 -5.53 12.52
C GLN A 102 -19.03 -5.81 11.38
N ILE A 103 -18.50 -6.12 10.20
CA ILE A 103 -19.32 -6.41 9.02
C ILE A 103 -18.99 -7.81 8.48
N THR A 104 -19.96 -8.40 7.80
CA THR A 104 -19.76 -9.65 7.07
C THR A 104 -19.12 -9.39 5.70
N ASN A 105 -18.59 -10.44 5.08
CA ASN A 105 -18.09 -10.34 3.70
C ASN A 105 -19.20 -9.91 2.73
N ALA A 106 -20.43 -10.40 2.93
CA ALA A 106 -21.59 -9.99 2.13
C ALA A 106 -21.88 -8.49 2.31
N GLY A 107 -21.80 -7.97 3.54
CA GLY A 107 -21.98 -6.55 3.81
C GLY A 107 -20.90 -5.69 3.17
N MET A 108 -19.66 -6.18 3.13
CA MET A 108 -18.56 -5.49 2.44
C MET A 108 -18.82 -5.40 0.94
N ILE A 109 -19.24 -6.48 0.29
CA ILE A 109 -19.57 -6.49 -1.13
C ILE A 109 -20.72 -5.52 -1.43
N GLU A 110 -21.75 -5.52 -0.59
CA GLU A 110 -22.92 -4.65 -0.75
C GLU A 110 -22.55 -3.17 -0.60
N SER A 111 -21.54 -2.82 0.20
CA SER A 111 -21.11 -1.44 0.39
C SER A 111 -20.23 -0.89 -0.74
N HIS A 112 -19.77 -1.74 -1.66
CA HIS A 112 -19.05 -1.35 -2.86
C HIS A 112 -19.98 -1.33 -4.07
N PRO A 113 -19.57 -0.69 -5.21
CA PRO A 113 -20.33 -0.80 -6.44
C PRO A 113 -20.51 -2.26 -6.85
N HIS A 114 -21.76 -2.67 -6.98
CA HIS A 114 -22.11 -4.03 -7.39
C HIS A 114 -23.18 -3.97 -8.48
N ASN A 115 -23.31 -5.06 -9.24
CA ASN A 115 -24.26 -5.15 -10.37
C ASN A 115 -24.02 -4.11 -11.48
N ILE A 116 -22.85 -3.49 -11.51
CA ILE A 116 -22.42 -2.60 -12.58
C ILE A 116 -20.99 -2.91 -13.01
N ALA A 117 -20.67 -2.64 -14.26
CA ALA A 117 -19.30 -2.65 -14.73
C ALA A 117 -18.67 -1.28 -14.48
N ILE A 118 -17.55 -1.25 -13.75
CA ILE A 118 -16.83 0.00 -13.50
C ILE A 118 -16.03 0.33 -14.76
N THR A 119 -16.37 1.44 -15.42
CA THR A 119 -15.66 1.91 -16.63
C THR A 119 -14.62 2.98 -16.30
N LYS A 120 -14.76 3.65 -15.14
CA LYS A 120 -13.81 4.64 -14.64
C LYS A 120 -13.75 4.56 -13.12
N GLU A 121 -12.59 4.22 -12.59
CA GLU A 121 -12.38 4.16 -11.15
C GLU A 121 -12.01 5.53 -10.59
N SER A 122 -12.41 5.80 -9.35
CA SER A 122 -11.89 6.96 -8.62
C SER A 122 -10.45 6.71 -8.19
N PRO A 123 -9.63 7.78 -7.99
CA PRO A 123 -8.20 7.61 -7.66
C PRO A 123 -7.92 6.76 -6.42
N ASN A 124 -8.83 6.75 -5.46
CA ASN A 124 -8.66 6.06 -4.18
C ASN A 124 -9.43 4.75 -4.10
N TYR A 125 -10.06 4.32 -5.18
CA TYR A 125 -10.83 3.08 -5.23
C TYR A 125 -10.12 2.05 -6.10
N SER A 126 -9.94 0.86 -5.55
CA SER A 126 -9.41 -0.28 -6.29
C SER A 126 -10.12 -1.53 -5.80
N ARG A 127 -10.51 -2.38 -6.72
CA ARG A 127 -11.08 -3.69 -6.39
C ARG A 127 -10.03 -4.72 -5.95
N GLY A 128 -8.82 -4.29 -5.85
CA GLY A 128 -7.74 -5.12 -5.34
C GLY A 128 -7.14 -5.99 -6.39
#